data_ce7ba2ff5723e2281fafb38563ac622e
#
_entry.id   ce7ba2ff5723e2281fafb38563ac622e
#
_cell.length_a   1.000
_cell.length_b   1.000
_cell.length_c   1.000
_cell.angle_alpha   90.00
_cell.angle_beta   90.00
_cell.angle_gamma   90.00
#
_symmetry.space_group_name_H-M   'P 1'
#
loop_
_entity.id
_entity.type
_entity.pdbx_description
1 polymer ?
#
loop_
_entity_poly.entity_id
_entity_poly.type
_entity_poly.pdbx_seq_one_letter_code
_entity_poly.pdbx_strand_id
1 'polypeptide(L)'
;MDKEIEIQAAVFRRLLTHLDNRKDVQNIELMNLAGFCRNCFSKWTVAEAEKLGVTIDIDTAREQIYGMTYSEWKEKHQLPATKEQLAKFNELNPPKK
;
A
#
# COMPACT_ATOMS: atom_id res chain seq x y z
N MET A 1 -6.91 -27.89 2.27
CA MET A 1 -6.39 -26.53 2.10
C MET A 1 -5.09 -26.57 1.36
N ASP A 2 -4.98 -25.73 0.40
CA ASP A 2 -3.82 -25.68 -0.46
C ASP A 2 -2.67 -24.96 0.27
N LYS A 3 -1.57 -25.65 0.47
CA LYS A 3 -0.39 -25.07 1.13
C LYS A 3 0.23 -23.95 0.30
N GLU A 4 0.09 -24.01 -1.02
CA GLU A 4 0.56 -22.97 -1.91
C GLU A 4 -0.12 -21.63 -1.60
N ILE A 5 -1.44 -21.64 -1.35
CA ILE A 5 -2.20 -20.45 -0.98
C ILE A 5 -1.69 -19.93 0.37
N GLU A 6 -1.48 -20.82 1.35
CA GLU A 6 -0.97 -20.43 2.66
C GLU A 6 0.42 -19.81 2.57
N ILE A 7 1.28 -20.38 1.73
CA ILE A 7 2.63 -19.86 1.49
C ILE A 7 2.55 -18.46 0.87
N GLN A 8 1.72 -18.29 -0.14
CA GLN A 8 1.56 -16.99 -0.79
C GLN A 8 1.03 -15.93 0.19
N ALA A 9 0.07 -16.30 1.04
CA ALA A 9 -0.44 -15.40 2.06
C ALA A 9 0.66 -15.04 3.07
N ALA A 10 1.49 -16.02 3.46
CA ALA A 10 2.59 -15.78 4.39
C ALA A 10 3.64 -14.85 3.79
N VAL A 11 3.95 -15.00 2.51
CA VAL A 11 4.88 -14.10 1.79
C VAL A 11 4.35 -12.68 1.78
N PHE A 12 3.07 -12.51 1.51
CA PHE A 12 2.46 -11.18 1.53
C PHE A 12 2.54 -10.55 2.93
N ARG A 13 2.25 -11.31 3.97
CA ARG A 13 2.37 -10.80 5.35
C ARG A 13 3.81 -10.42 5.68
N ARG A 14 4.77 -11.19 5.16
CA ARG A 14 6.20 -10.89 5.34
C ARG A 14 6.58 -9.59 4.65
N LEU A 15 6.02 -9.34 3.47
CA LEU A 15 6.21 -8.07 2.76
C LEU A 15 5.68 -6.89 3.57
N LEU A 16 4.48 -7.03 4.15
CA LEU A 16 3.90 -5.99 4.99
C LEU A 16 4.78 -5.70 6.21
N THR A 17 5.29 -6.74 6.86
CA THR A 17 6.20 -6.59 8.00
C THR A 17 7.48 -5.89 7.58
N HIS A 18 8.02 -6.24 6.43
CA HIS A 18 9.23 -5.61 5.90
C HIS A 18 9.01 -4.11 5.67
N LEU A 19 7.90 -3.74 5.04
CA LEU A 19 7.56 -2.33 4.82
C LEU A 19 7.28 -1.60 6.13
N ASP A 20 6.68 -2.28 7.10
CA ASP A 20 6.44 -1.70 8.41
C ASP A 20 7.74 -1.38 9.15
N ASN A 21 8.79 -2.15 8.90
CA ASN A 21 10.12 -1.88 9.42
C ASN A 21 10.86 -0.79 8.63
N ARG A 22 10.27 -0.31 7.55
CA ARG A 22 10.83 0.74 6.70
C ARG A 22 9.83 1.88 6.51
N LYS A 23 9.33 2.42 7.61
CA LYS A 23 8.41 3.56 7.59
C LYS A 23 9.05 4.82 7.03
N ASP A 24 10.37 4.86 6.97
CA ASP A 24 11.14 5.93 6.33
C ASP A 24 10.90 5.99 4.82
N VAL A 25 10.56 4.86 4.20
CA VAL A 25 10.28 4.82 2.76
C VAL A 25 8.89 5.38 2.51
N GLN A 26 8.83 6.47 1.76
CA GLN A 26 7.57 7.17 1.48
C GLN A 26 6.77 6.46 0.39
N ASN A 27 5.45 6.59 0.45
CA ASN A 27 4.59 6.00 -0.56
C ASN A 27 4.91 6.51 -1.97
N ILE A 28 5.24 7.80 -2.10
CA ILE A 28 5.61 8.35 -3.41
C ILE A 28 6.90 7.70 -3.94
N GLU A 29 7.82 7.35 -3.07
CA GLU A 29 9.05 6.64 -3.47
C GLU A 29 8.73 5.25 -4.03
N LEU A 30 7.82 4.53 -3.36
CA LEU A 30 7.36 3.22 -3.85
C LEU A 30 6.65 3.35 -5.19
N MET A 31 5.77 4.34 -5.33
CA MET A 31 5.07 4.60 -6.59
C MET A 31 6.05 4.88 -7.73
N ASN A 32 7.06 5.69 -7.47
CA ASN A 32 8.06 6.04 -8.48
C ASN A 32 8.96 4.86 -8.81
N LEU A 33 9.26 4.00 -7.84
CA LEU A 33 10.12 2.85 -8.05
C LEU A 33 9.40 1.72 -8.78
N ALA A 34 8.19 1.38 -8.36
CA ALA A 34 7.55 0.14 -8.78
C ALA A 34 6.09 0.29 -9.21
N GLY A 35 5.54 1.48 -9.18
CA GLY A 35 4.18 1.72 -9.63
C GLY A 35 3.09 1.34 -8.65
N PHE A 36 3.43 1.05 -7.40
CA PHE A 36 2.45 0.80 -6.35
C PHE A 36 2.97 1.35 -5.02
N CYS A 37 2.07 1.50 -4.06
CA CYS A 37 2.45 1.91 -2.71
C CYS A 37 1.59 1.15 -1.70
N ARG A 38 1.75 1.47 -0.41
CA ARG A 38 0.99 0.81 0.66
C ARG A 38 -0.52 0.91 0.46
N ASN A 39 -0.99 2.06 -0.02
CA ASN A 39 -2.42 2.26 -0.29
C ASN A 39 -2.95 1.32 -1.36
N CYS A 40 -2.13 0.94 -2.32
CA CYS A 40 -2.54 0.00 -3.35
C CYS A 40 -2.91 -1.35 -2.75
N PHE A 41 -2.17 -1.81 -1.74
CA PHE A 41 -2.50 -3.06 -1.06
C PHE A 41 -3.89 -3.00 -0.42
N SER A 42 -4.25 -1.85 0.14
CA SER A 42 -5.58 -1.66 0.73
C SER A 42 -6.68 -1.75 -0.31
N LYS A 43 -6.48 -1.08 -1.44
CA LYS A 43 -7.43 -1.11 -2.56
C LYS A 43 -7.55 -2.51 -3.16
N TRP A 44 -6.44 -3.20 -3.32
CA TRP A 44 -6.42 -4.57 -3.83
C TRP A 44 -7.11 -5.52 -2.87
N THR A 45 -6.95 -5.31 -1.56
CA THR A 45 -7.64 -6.12 -0.55
C THR A 45 -9.15 -6.01 -0.71
N VAL A 46 -9.67 -4.79 -0.86
CA VAL A 46 -11.09 -4.56 -1.06
C VAL A 46 -11.58 -5.23 -2.35
N ALA A 47 -10.83 -5.04 -3.43
CA ALA A 47 -11.21 -5.58 -4.74
C ALA A 47 -11.22 -7.11 -4.76
N GLU A 48 -10.18 -7.74 -4.19
CA GLU A 48 -10.10 -9.20 -4.16
C GLU A 48 -11.14 -9.80 -3.23
N ALA A 49 -11.44 -9.12 -2.11
CA ALA A 49 -12.48 -9.54 -1.20
C ALA A 49 -13.84 -9.57 -1.91
N GLU A 50 -14.15 -8.54 -2.69
CA GLU A 50 -15.42 -8.50 -3.45
C GLU A 50 -15.56 -9.67 -4.41
N LYS A 51 -14.48 -10.07 -5.07
CA LYS A 51 -14.49 -11.23 -5.97
C LYS A 51 -14.85 -12.52 -5.23
N LEU A 52 -14.55 -12.58 -3.93
CA LEU A 52 -14.85 -13.74 -3.08
C LEU A 52 -16.15 -13.58 -2.30
N GLY A 53 -16.92 -12.54 -2.60
CA GLY A 53 -18.19 -12.29 -1.92
C GLY A 53 -18.07 -11.71 -0.52
N VAL A 54 -16.92 -11.12 -0.21
CA VAL A 54 -16.67 -10.52 1.11
C VAL A 54 -16.54 -9.01 0.95
N THR A 55 -17.23 -8.26 1.79
CA THR A 55 -17.12 -6.80 1.80
C THR A 55 -16.17 -6.39 2.91
N ILE A 56 -15.09 -5.70 2.53
CA ILE A 56 -14.15 -5.12 3.48
C ILE A 56 -14.13 -3.62 3.24
N ASP A 57 -14.35 -2.86 4.31
CA ASP A 57 -14.29 -1.40 4.27
C ASP A 57 -12.85 -0.94 4.01
N ILE A 58 -12.68 0.10 3.21
CA ILE A 58 -11.35 0.59 2.82
C ILE A 58 -10.53 1.03 4.05
N ASP A 59 -11.17 1.64 5.03
CA ASP A 59 -10.46 2.08 6.24
C ASP A 59 -9.98 0.88 7.06
N THR A 60 -10.77 -0.18 7.13
CA THR A 60 -10.36 -1.43 7.77
C THR A 60 -9.18 -2.05 7.04
N ALA A 61 -9.22 -2.08 5.70
CA ALA A 61 -8.12 -2.59 4.89
C ALA A 61 -6.85 -1.78 5.13
N ARG A 62 -6.95 -0.45 5.19
CA ARG A 62 -5.80 0.42 5.48
C ARG A 62 -5.19 0.13 6.83
N GLU A 63 -6.02 -0.09 7.86
CA GLU A 63 -5.50 -0.43 9.20
C GLU A 63 -4.72 -1.74 9.18
N GLN A 64 -5.19 -2.72 8.41
CA GLN A 64 -4.48 -3.99 8.27
C GLN A 64 -3.12 -3.81 7.61
N ILE A 65 -3.04 -2.94 6.62
CA ILE A 65 -1.80 -2.70 5.86
C ILE A 65 -0.81 -1.86 6.67
N TYR A 66 -1.29 -0.80 7.31
CA TYR A 66 -0.42 0.15 8.01
C TYR A 66 -0.17 -0.21 9.48
N GLY A 67 -0.98 -1.09 10.07
CA GLY A 67 -0.91 -1.40 11.50
C GLY A 67 -1.43 -0.29 12.38
N MET A 68 -2.06 0.70 11.81
CA MET A 68 -2.67 1.84 12.50
C MET A 68 -3.61 2.52 11.52
N THR A 69 -4.40 3.51 11.95
CA THR A 69 -5.24 4.24 11.02
C THR A 69 -4.36 4.99 10.01
N TYR A 70 -4.89 5.20 8.83
CA TYR A 70 -4.15 5.94 7.78
C TYR A 70 -3.84 7.37 8.23
N SER A 71 -4.76 8.00 8.95
CA SER A 71 -4.55 9.35 9.51
C SER A 71 -3.35 9.39 10.45
N GLU A 72 -3.25 8.39 11.35
CA GLU A 72 -2.12 8.29 12.27
C GLU A 72 -0.81 8.07 11.51
N TRP A 73 -0.82 7.19 10.50
CA TRP A 73 0.37 6.90 9.74
C TRP A 73 0.87 8.14 9.00
N LYS A 74 -0.05 8.89 8.37
CA LYS A 74 0.31 10.13 7.67
C LYS A 74 0.91 11.14 8.62
N GLU A 75 0.30 11.31 9.79
CA GLU A 75 0.78 12.27 10.79
C GLU A 75 2.17 11.92 11.30
N LYS A 76 2.41 10.64 11.57
CA LYS A 76 3.67 10.19 12.18
C LYS A 76 4.80 9.95 11.18
N HIS A 77 4.49 9.55 9.97
CA HIS A 77 5.51 9.01 9.05
C HIS A 77 5.56 9.67 7.69
N GLN A 78 4.47 10.28 7.22
CA GLN A 78 4.47 10.87 5.89
C GLN A 78 5.16 12.23 5.89
N LEU A 79 6.12 12.38 4.98
CA LEU A 79 6.84 13.63 4.78
C LEU A 79 6.36 14.28 3.50
N PRO A 80 6.47 15.62 3.37
CA PRO A 80 6.18 16.28 2.10
C PRO A 80 7.07 15.73 0.99
N ALA A 81 6.49 15.54 -0.19
CA ALA A 81 7.24 15.08 -1.35
C ALA A 81 8.18 16.19 -1.84
N THR A 82 9.38 15.79 -2.25
CA THR A 82 10.33 16.73 -2.85
C THR A 82 9.89 17.09 -4.27
N LYS A 83 10.47 18.15 -4.82
CA LYS A 83 10.19 18.54 -6.21
C LYS A 83 10.56 17.42 -7.19
N GLU A 84 11.69 16.77 -6.93
CA GLU A 84 12.17 15.66 -7.77
C GLU A 84 11.21 14.47 -7.70
N GLN A 85 10.70 14.14 -6.50
CA GLN A 85 9.72 13.07 -6.31
C GLN A 85 8.43 13.36 -7.06
N LEU A 86 7.93 14.60 -6.96
CA LEU A 86 6.70 15.00 -7.65
C LEU A 86 6.87 15.01 -9.16
N ALA A 87 8.01 15.51 -9.65
CA ALA A 87 8.30 15.52 -11.08
C ALA A 87 8.32 14.10 -11.64
N LYS A 88 8.97 13.18 -10.93
CA LYS A 88 9.03 11.77 -11.34
C LYS A 88 7.64 11.13 -11.30
N PHE A 89 6.88 11.40 -10.25
CA PHE A 89 5.52 10.89 -10.13
C PHE A 89 4.64 11.37 -11.29
N ASN A 90 4.71 12.65 -11.64
CA ASN A 90 3.91 13.22 -12.73
C ASN A 90 4.32 12.67 -14.09
N GLU A 91 5.62 12.39 -14.27
CA GLU A 91 6.12 11.77 -15.48
C GLU A 91 5.57 10.36 -15.67
N LEU A 92 5.56 9.57 -14.59
CA LEU A 92 5.09 8.19 -14.62
C LEU A 92 3.57 8.08 -14.58
N ASN A 93 2.88 9.07 -14.04
CA ASN A 93 1.44 9.09 -13.88
C ASN A 93 0.87 10.39 -14.45
N PRO A 94 0.93 10.56 -15.79
CA PRO A 94 0.43 11.79 -16.39
C PRO A 94 -1.05 11.99 -16.11
N PRO A 95 -1.49 13.25 -15.94
CA PRO A 95 -2.90 13.51 -15.68
C PRO A 95 -3.76 13.04 -16.85
N LYS A 96 -4.90 12.45 -16.53
CA LYS A 96 -5.85 12.03 -17.55
C LYS A 96 -6.55 13.26 -18.11
N LYS A 97 -6.70 13.26 -19.42
CA LYS A 97 -7.45 14.30 -20.11
C LYS A 97 -8.92 13.94 -20.17
#